data_4125d9a4c15a3c8c090868e97d8b109a
#
_entry.id   4125d9a4c15a3c8c090868e97d8b109a
#
_cell.length_a   1.000
_cell.length_b   1.000
_cell.length_c   1.000
_cell.angle_alpha   90.00
_cell.angle_beta   90.00
_cell.angle_gamma   90.00
#
_symmetry.space_group_name_H-M   'P 1'
#
loop_
_entity.id
_entity.type
_entity.pdbx_description
1 polymer ?
#
loop_
_entity_poly.entity_id
_entity_poly.type
_entity_poly.pdbx_seq_one_letter_code
_entity_poly.pdbx_strand_id
1 'polypeptide(L)'
;MSVENLSRMGVARVALLVDEAGYQFIEKCPVSEVEYHFYQQAANALTHAGVAVPKLLSADPELRRLRLEYIPREVDQDEVCADEILIMLGNLHRYTASPQWLYHNHTWSDSALEHALLLLALPDKSARQFRHFRQCSDVLFGYQNLISGDSNAGNWGRRANGDVVLFDWERFGRGSPAIDLAPLIKGMGTKHAFTDLAERYCQLSGQRNSTALAREMAIAKAWIVTEVITLLYERKKSTFPLYLNWYKEHLPDWLDNIEKML
;
A
#
# COMPACT_ATOMS: atom_id res chain seq x y z
N MET A 1 -3.42 -7.15 -32.03
CA MET A 1 -3.35 -7.19 -30.56
C MET A 1 -3.67 -5.80 -30.03
N SER A 2 -4.79 -5.64 -29.34
CA SER A 2 -5.10 -4.39 -28.64
C SER A 2 -4.30 -4.38 -27.34
N VAL A 3 -3.40 -3.43 -27.19
CA VAL A 3 -2.61 -3.27 -25.94
C VAL A 3 -3.28 -2.15 -25.15
N GLU A 4 -3.95 -2.52 -24.07
CA GLU A 4 -4.48 -1.54 -23.12
C GLU A 4 -3.41 -1.23 -22.08
N ASN A 5 -3.03 0.06 -21.95
CA ASN A 5 -2.03 0.49 -20.97
C ASN A 5 -2.71 0.78 -19.63
N LEU A 6 -2.44 -0.05 -18.63
CA LEU A 6 -3.03 0.02 -17.29
C LEU A 6 -2.13 0.73 -16.25
N SER A 7 -1.00 1.33 -16.65
CA SER A 7 -0.08 2.03 -15.74
C SER A 7 -0.75 3.24 -15.08
N ARG A 8 -1.06 3.18 -13.79
CA ARG A 8 -1.62 4.34 -13.04
C ARG A 8 -0.53 5.19 -12.40
N MET A 9 0.25 4.68 -11.47
CA MET A 9 1.29 5.44 -10.74
C MET A 9 2.69 4.83 -10.80
N GLY A 10 2.82 3.53 -11.07
CA GLY A 10 4.08 2.79 -11.09
C GLY A 10 5.05 3.23 -12.20
N VAL A 11 6.30 2.75 -12.12
CA VAL A 11 7.34 2.94 -13.14
C VAL A 11 7.20 1.89 -14.24
N ALA A 12 6.72 0.70 -13.91
CA ALA A 12 6.54 -0.39 -14.85
C ALA A 12 5.43 -0.08 -15.87
N ARG A 13 5.68 -0.43 -17.13
CA ARG A 13 4.61 -0.51 -18.12
C ARG A 13 3.77 -1.75 -17.82
N VAL A 14 2.47 -1.57 -17.65
CA VAL A 14 1.50 -2.63 -17.39
C VAL A 14 0.58 -2.75 -18.59
N ALA A 15 0.50 -3.94 -19.20
CA ALA A 15 -0.31 -4.19 -20.38
C ALA A 15 -1.16 -5.45 -20.19
N LEU A 16 -2.44 -5.37 -20.57
CA LEU A 16 -3.30 -6.53 -20.74
C LEU A 16 -3.05 -7.11 -22.13
N LEU A 17 -2.68 -8.37 -22.18
CA LEU A 17 -2.39 -9.11 -23.41
C LEU A 17 -3.25 -10.38 -23.50
N VAL A 18 -3.35 -10.91 -24.71
CA VAL A 18 -4.05 -12.17 -25.01
C VAL A 18 -3.08 -13.10 -25.72
N ASP A 19 -2.97 -14.34 -25.28
CA ASP A 19 -2.16 -15.36 -25.94
C ASP A 19 -2.86 -15.98 -27.17
N GLU A 20 -2.18 -16.88 -27.86
CA GLU A 20 -2.69 -17.55 -29.05
C GLU A 20 -3.93 -18.43 -28.77
N ALA A 21 -4.09 -18.89 -27.53
CA ALA A 21 -5.25 -19.69 -27.09
C ALA A 21 -6.42 -18.82 -26.59
N GLY A 22 -6.27 -17.49 -26.59
CA GLY A 22 -7.30 -16.55 -26.16
C GLY A 22 -7.30 -16.24 -24.66
N TYR A 23 -6.29 -16.69 -23.91
CA TYR A 23 -6.19 -16.40 -22.47
C TYR A 23 -5.60 -14.99 -22.23
N GLN A 24 -6.27 -14.24 -21.35
CA GLN A 24 -5.83 -12.92 -20.92
C GLN A 24 -4.80 -13.02 -19.80
N PHE A 25 -3.76 -12.18 -19.89
CA PHE A 25 -2.74 -12.06 -18.86
C PHE A 25 -2.19 -10.62 -18.77
N ILE A 26 -1.61 -10.27 -17.63
CA ILE A 26 -0.92 -8.99 -17.42
C ILE A 26 0.57 -9.17 -17.68
N GLU A 27 1.15 -8.28 -18.49
CA GLU A 27 2.60 -8.14 -18.63
C GLU A 27 3.06 -6.84 -17.95
N LYS A 28 4.01 -6.96 -17.01
CA LYS A 28 4.68 -5.83 -16.34
C LYS A 28 6.16 -5.82 -16.72
N CYS A 29 6.69 -4.68 -17.21
CA CYS A 29 8.08 -4.56 -17.64
C CYS A 29 8.55 -3.10 -17.73
N PRO A 30 9.76 -2.75 -17.20
CA PRO A 30 10.48 -3.52 -16.21
C PRO A 30 9.82 -3.40 -14.82
N VAL A 31 9.82 -4.46 -14.03
CA VAL A 31 9.40 -4.39 -12.62
C VAL A 31 10.57 -4.04 -11.71
N SER A 32 10.28 -3.61 -10.47
CA SER A 32 11.31 -3.45 -9.44
C SER A 32 11.97 -4.78 -9.11
N GLU A 33 13.19 -4.75 -8.56
CA GLU A 33 13.85 -5.98 -8.09
C GLU A 33 13.04 -6.65 -6.99
N VAL A 34 12.43 -5.87 -6.09
CA VAL A 34 11.59 -6.39 -5.01
C VAL A 34 10.41 -7.17 -5.58
N GLU A 35 9.65 -6.61 -6.53
CA GLU A 35 8.50 -7.29 -7.12
C GLU A 35 8.94 -8.53 -7.92
N TYR A 36 10.06 -8.45 -8.66
CA TYR A 36 10.59 -9.59 -9.41
C TYR A 36 10.91 -10.76 -8.46
N HIS A 37 11.68 -10.50 -7.40
CA HIS A 37 12.05 -11.52 -6.42
C HIS A 37 10.87 -12.00 -5.57
N PHE A 38 9.90 -11.12 -5.27
CA PHE A 38 8.67 -11.52 -4.59
C PHE A 38 7.98 -12.66 -5.32
N TYR A 39 7.74 -12.53 -6.62
CA TYR A 39 7.08 -13.58 -7.41
C TYR A 39 7.92 -14.86 -7.54
N GLN A 40 9.24 -14.75 -7.51
CA GLN A 40 10.13 -15.92 -7.60
C GLN A 40 10.28 -16.69 -6.29
N GLN A 41 10.17 -16.00 -5.15
CA GLN A 41 10.59 -16.56 -3.86
C GLN A 41 9.47 -16.59 -2.82
N ALA A 42 8.65 -15.54 -2.72
CA ALA A 42 7.69 -15.36 -1.63
C ALA A 42 6.25 -15.72 -2.01
N ALA A 43 5.82 -15.39 -3.22
CA ALA A 43 4.43 -15.47 -3.65
C ALA A 43 3.79 -16.85 -3.44
N ASN A 44 4.50 -17.94 -3.78
CA ASN A 44 3.98 -19.29 -3.60
C ASN A 44 3.78 -19.65 -2.13
N ALA A 45 4.74 -19.32 -1.26
CA ALA A 45 4.68 -19.59 0.17
C ALA A 45 3.53 -18.79 0.83
N LEU A 46 3.36 -17.53 0.46
CA LEU A 46 2.29 -16.67 0.96
C LEU A 46 0.92 -17.13 0.47
N THR A 47 0.81 -17.62 -0.77
CA THR A 47 -0.44 -18.20 -1.28
C THR A 47 -0.88 -19.41 -0.44
N HIS A 48 0.05 -20.29 -0.06
CA HIS A 48 -0.25 -21.42 0.84
C HIS A 48 -0.63 -20.98 2.25
N ALA A 49 -0.18 -19.80 2.66
CA ALA A 49 -0.56 -19.19 3.94
C ALA A 49 -1.88 -18.42 3.90
N GLY A 50 -2.61 -18.44 2.78
CA GLY A 50 -3.89 -17.74 2.62
C GLY A 50 -3.77 -16.29 2.22
N VAL A 51 -2.64 -15.88 1.61
CA VAL A 51 -2.47 -14.57 0.98
C VAL A 51 -2.59 -14.73 -0.54
N ALA A 52 -3.75 -14.45 -1.09
CA ALA A 52 -3.99 -14.63 -2.51
C ALA A 52 -3.27 -13.54 -3.33
N VAL A 53 -2.39 -13.99 -4.23
CA VAL A 53 -1.64 -13.16 -5.18
C VAL A 53 -1.91 -13.63 -6.60
N PRO A 54 -1.74 -12.79 -7.64
CA PRO A 54 -1.81 -13.24 -9.02
C PRO A 54 -0.81 -14.37 -9.29
N LYS A 55 -1.20 -15.39 -10.04
CA LYS A 55 -0.28 -16.47 -10.42
C LYS A 55 0.81 -15.93 -11.33
N LEU A 56 2.05 -16.34 -11.07
CA LEU A 56 3.16 -16.11 -11.99
C LEU A 56 3.05 -17.10 -13.16
N LEU A 57 2.91 -16.60 -14.38
CA LEU A 57 2.86 -17.39 -15.60
C LEU A 57 4.24 -17.57 -16.22
N SER A 58 5.03 -16.49 -16.28
CA SER A 58 6.42 -16.55 -16.69
C SER A 58 7.19 -15.34 -16.18
N ALA A 59 8.51 -15.47 -16.09
CA ALA A 59 9.43 -14.40 -15.71
C ALA A 59 10.66 -14.39 -16.65
N ASP A 60 11.11 -13.17 -16.99
CA ASP A 60 12.30 -12.93 -17.80
C ASP A 60 13.26 -12.07 -16.97
N PRO A 61 14.41 -12.63 -16.55
CA PRO A 61 15.33 -11.91 -15.67
C PRO A 61 16.10 -10.78 -16.38
N GLU A 62 16.37 -10.91 -17.68
CA GLU A 62 17.14 -9.91 -18.44
C GLU A 62 16.37 -8.61 -18.59
N LEU A 63 15.05 -8.73 -18.84
CA LEU A 63 14.16 -7.59 -18.99
C LEU A 63 13.46 -7.20 -17.68
N ARG A 64 13.64 -7.97 -16.61
CA ARG A 64 12.81 -7.87 -15.39
C ARG A 64 11.32 -7.80 -15.74
N ARG A 65 10.88 -8.74 -16.58
CA ARG A 65 9.52 -8.84 -17.06
C ARG A 65 8.79 -9.97 -16.36
N LEU A 66 7.56 -9.69 -15.93
CA LEU A 66 6.64 -10.67 -15.35
C LEU A 66 5.41 -10.80 -16.24
N ARG A 67 4.95 -12.02 -16.45
CA ARG A 67 3.60 -12.31 -16.95
C ARG A 67 2.80 -12.93 -15.82
N LEU A 68 1.68 -12.29 -15.51
CA LEU A 68 0.87 -12.60 -14.34
C LEU A 68 -0.57 -12.89 -14.75
N GLU A 69 -1.26 -13.65 -13.92
CA GLU A 69 -2.70 -13.87 -14.02
C GLU A 69 -3.43 -12.52 -14.12
N TYR A 70 -4.38 -12.43 -15.07
CA TYR A 70 -5.29 -11.30 -15.14
C TYR A 70 -6.41 -11.44 -14.11
N ILE A 71 -6.65 -10.41 -13.32
CA ILE A 71 -7.71 -10.35 -12.32
C ILE A 71 -8.81 -9.44 -12.87
N PRO A 72 -10.00 -9.98 -13.22
CA PRO A 72 -10.95 -9.30 -14.10
C PRO A 72 -11.81 -8.22 -13.44
N ARG A 73 -11.93 -8.19 -12.09
CA ARG A 73 -12.80 -7.25 -11.39
C ARG A 73 -12.00 -6.45 -10.39
N GLU A 74 -12.19 -5.14 -10.38
CA GLU A 74 -11.65 -4.24 -9.35
C GLU A 74 -12.44 -4.40 -8.06
N VAL A 75 -11.83 -4.04 -6.93
CA VAL A 75 -12.46 -3.91 -5.62
C VAL A 75 -12.64 -2.43 -5.34
N ASP A 76 -13.85 -2.02 -4.97
CA ASP A 76 -14.14 -0.63 -4.67
C ASP A 76 -13.60 -0.21 -3.29
N GLN A 77 -13.39 1.12 -3.11
CA GLN A 77 -12.90 1.69 -1.85
C GLN A 77 -13.80 1.32 -0.64
N ASP A 78 -15.09 1.12 -0.85
CA ASP A 78 -16.01 0.75 0.23
C ASP A 78 -15.95 -0.75 0.58
N GLU A 79 -15.36 -1.57 -0.30
CA GLU A 79 -15.19 -3.03 -0.11
C GLU A 79 -13.83 -3.41 0.51
N VAL A 80 -12.79 -2.54 0.44
CA VAL A 80 -11.43 -2.88 0.91
C VAL A 80 -11.33 -3.10 2.42
N CYS A 81 -12.35 -2.72 3.18
CA CYS A 81 -12.46 -3.03 4.61
C CYS A 81 -13.23 -4.32 4.91
N ALA A 82 -13.54 -5.16 3.91
CA ALA A 82 -14.23 -6.44 4.14
C ALA A 82 -13.39 -7.40 5.02
N ASP A 83 -14.06 -8.25 5.79
CA ASP A 83 -13.39 -9.20 6.71
C ASP A 83 -12.40 -10.11 6.00
N GLU A 84 -12.72 -10.56 4.79
CA GLU A 84 -11.84 -11.41 3.98
C GLU A 84 -10.49 -10.73 3.67
N ILE A 85 -10.50 -9.41 3.42
CA ILE A 85 -9.29 -8.60 3.17
C ILE A 85 -8.49 -8.46 4.48
N LEU A 86 -9.17 -8.16 5.59
CA LEU A 86 -8.51 -8.05 6.90
C LEU A 86 -7.92 -9.38 7.35
N ILE A 87 -8.59 -10.50 7.09
CA ILE A 87 -8.08 -11.85 7.37
C ILE A 87 -6.84 -12.14 6.52
N MET A 88 -6.89 -11.80 5.22
CA MET A 88 -5.75 -12.00 4.31
C MET A 88 -4.54 -11.17 4.72
N LEU A 89 -4.73 -9.88 5.06
CA LEU A 89 -3.66 -9.04 5.61
C LEU A 89 -3.17 -9.60 6.95
N GLY A 90 -4.06 -10.09 7.81
CA GLY A 90 -3.68 -10.78 9.05
C GLY A 90 -2.79 -12.01 8.81
N ASN A 91 -3.06 -12.78 7.77
CA ASN A 91 -2.21 -13.91 7.37
C ASN A 91 -0.83 -13.44 6.89
N LEU A 92 -0.77 -12.38 6.07
CA LEU A 92 0.48 -11.76 5.63
C LEU A 92 1.31 -11.28 6.82
N HIS A 93 0.70 -10.48 7.69
CA HIS A 93 1.41 -9.84 8.81
C HIS A 93 1.90 -10.83 9.86
N ARG A 94 1.29 -12.01 9.99
CA ARG A 94 1.73 -13.08 10.90
C ARG A 94 2.74 -14.05 10.29
N TYR A 95 2.92 -14.01 8.97
CA TYR A 95 3.84 -14.91 8.30
C TYR A 95 5.29 -14.60 8.70
N THR A 96 6.06 -15.64 8.98
CA THR A 96 7.46 -15.47 9.37
C THR A 96 8.30 -15.02 8.16
N ALA A 97 8.91 -13.85 8.27
CA ALA A 97 9.76 -13.29 7.23
C ALA A 97 10.99 -14.18 6.98
N SER A 98 11.27 -14.48 5.72
CA SER A 98 12.50 -15.20 5.34
C SER A 98 13.66 -14.21 5.18
N PRO A 99 14.86 -14.48 5.75
CA PRO A 99 16.02 -13.63 5.53
C PRO A 99 16.57 -13.68 4.09
N GLN A 100 16.10 -14.63 3.29
CA GLN A 100 16.51 -14.79 1.90
C GLN A 100 15.66 -13.98 0.92
N TRP A 101 14.52 -13.42 1.37
CA TRP A 101 13.67 -12.62 0.52
C TRP A 101 14.17 -11.18 0.42
N LEU A 102 14.00 -10.58 -0.75
CA LEU A 102 14.30 -9.17 -0.94
C LEU A 102 13.12 -8.30 -0.50
N TYR A 103 13.41 -7.29 0.30
CA TYR A 103 12.41 -6.40 0.89
C TYR A 103 12.64 -4.96 0.46
N HIS A 104 11.57 -4.24 0.23
CA HIS A 104 11.59 -2.79 0.16
C HIS A 104 11.89 -2.21 1.55
N ASN A 105 12.79 -1.23 1.62
CA ASN A 105 13.13 -0.56 2.86
C ASN A 105 12.24 0.67 3.04
N HIS A 106 11.22 0.56 3.89
CA HIS A 106 10.32 1.65 4.20
C HIS A 106 10.97 2.60 5.19
N THR A 107 10.91 3.89 4.90
CA THR A 107 11.45 4.96 5.77
C THR A 107 10.66 6.25 5.59
N TRP A 108 10.71 7.10 6.58
CA TRP A 108 10.23 8.48 6.47
C TRP A 108 11.36 9.43 6.90
N SER A 109 12.07 10.01 5.97
CA SER A 109 13.16 10.93 6.26
C SER A 109 12.66 12.35 6.55
N ASP A 110 13.44 13.10 7.33
CA ASP A 110 13.13 14.51 7.58
C ASP A 110 13.20 15.32 6.28
N SER A 111 14.12 15.00 5.37
CA SER A 111 14.22 15.65 4.07
C SER A 111 12.98 15.43 3.20
N ALA A 112 12.40 14.22 3.19
CA ALA A 112 11.16 13.95 2.47
C ALA A 112 9.98 14.73 3.06
N LEU A 113 9.89 14.80 4.40
CA LEU A 113 8.87 15.61 5.07
C LEU A 113 9.01 17.10 4.72
N GLU A 114 10.19 17.67 4.84
CA GLU A 114 10.39 19.10 4.55
C GLU A 114 10.10 19.42 3.08
N HIS A 115 10.44 18.53 2.15
CA HIS A 115 10.06 18.67 0.75
C HIS A 115 8.53 18.67 0.57
N ALA A 116 7.82 17.73 1.21
CA ALA A 116 6.36 17.70 1.18
C ALA A 116 5.73 18.96 1.79
N LEU A 117 6.28 19.48 2.91
CA LEU A 117 5.81 20.70 3.55
C LEU A 117 5.99 21.93 2.66
N LEU A 118 7.11 22.03 1.92
CA LEU A 118 7.31 23.09 0.93
C LEU A 118 6.24 23.07 -0.17
N LEU A 119 5.92 21.89 -0.68
CA LEU A 119 4.89 21.72 -1.71
C LEU A 119 3.48 22.02 -1.18
N LEU A 120 3.17 21.51 0.01
CA LEU A 120 1.87 21.68 0.64
C LEU A 120 1.63 23.12 1.13
N ALA A 121 2.69 23.86 1.50
CA ALA A 121 2.60 25.23 2.02
C ALA A 121 1.53 25.36 3.13
N LEU A 122 1.56 24.44 4.11
CA LEU A 122 0.61 24.40 5.23
C LEU A 122 0.82 25.57 6.18
N PRO A 123 -0.23 25.98 6.94
CA PRO A 123 -0.07 26.90 8.06
C PRO A 123 0.97 26.40 9.08
N ASP A 124 1.70 27.31 9.75
CA ASP A 124 2.78 26.98 10.68
C ASP A 124 2.38 25.98 11.76
N LYS A 125 1.14 26.08 12.27
CA LYS A 125 0.60 25.13 13.25
C LYS A 125 0.56 23.72 12.67
N SER A 126 -0.06 23.56 11.50
CA SER A 126 -0.20 22.26 10.82
C SER A 126 1.16 21.68 10.41
N ALA A 127 2.10 22.53 9.99
CA ALA A 127 3.46 22.10 9.68
C ALA A 127 4.19 21.56 10.93
N ARG A 128 4.02 22.21 12.12
CA ARG A 128 4.57 21.69 13.38
C ARG A 128 3.95 20.35 13.78
N GLN A 129 2.62 20.23 13.66
CA GLN A 129 1.91 18.98 13.93
C GLN A 129 2.40 17.86 13.00
N PHE A 130 2.57 18.14 11.71
CA PHE A 130 3.05 17.15 10.76
C PHE A 130 4.48 16.67 11.07
N ARG A 131 5.37 17.59 11.52
CA ARG A 131 6.71 17.22 12.05
C ARG A 131 6.61 16.33 13.29
N HIS A 132 5.63 16.57 14.18
CA HIS A 132 5.39 15.70 15.34
C HIS A 132 5.00 14.27 14.92
N PHE A 133 4.15 14.11 13.90
CA PHE A 133 3.86 12.77 13.33
C PHE A 133 5.14 12.08 12.84
N ARG A 134 6.04 12.80 12.14
CA ARG A 134 7.32 12.25 11.72
C ARG A 134 8.18 11.79 12.91
N GLN A 135 8.25 12.58 13.96
CA GLN A 135 9.00 12.24 15.18
C GLN A 135 8.47 10.94 15.85
N CYS A 136 7.18 10.68 15.71
CA CYS A 136 6.54 9.46 16.22
C CYS A 136 6.63 8.26 15.26
N SER A 137 7.17 8.42 14.03
CA SER A 137 7.00 7.41 12.97
C SER A 137 7.95 6.22 13.03
N ASP A 138 9.00 6.25 13.85
CA ASP A 138 9.94 5.13 13.97
C ASP A 138 9.24 3.83 14.38
N VAL A 139 8.11 3.94 15.07
CA VAL A 139 7.25 2.81 15.43
C VAL A 139 6.73 2.05 14.20
N LEU A 140 6.62 2.68 13.02
CA LEU A 140 6.15 2.03 11.80
C LEU A 140 7.20 1.07 11.20
N PHE A 141 8.48 1.38 11.38
CA PHE A 141 9.57 0.75 10.62
C PHE A 141 10.38 -0.26 11.46
N GLY A 142 10.16 -0.31 12.78
CA GLY A 142 10.86 -1.22 13.69
C GLY A 142 10.31 -2.67 13.72
N TYR A 143 9.18 -2.92 13.11
CA TYR A 143 8.53 -4.23 13.10
C TYR A 143 9.16 -5.20 12.10
N GLN A 144 9.05 -6.51 12.41
CA GLN A 144 9.49 -7.59 11.53
C GLN A 144 8.32 -8.26 10.78
N ASN A 145 7.10 -7.74 10.93
CA ASN A 145 5.93 -8.25 10.22
C ASN A 145 6.10 -8.01 8.71
N LEU A 146 5.69 -8.96 7.89
CA LEU A 146 5.57 -8.75 6.46
C LEU A 146 4.44 -7.78 6.17
N ILE A 147 4.66 -6.90 5.22
CA ILE A 147 3.65 -5.96 4.70
C ILE A 147 3.69 -5.93 3.17
N SER A 148 2.56 -5.64 2.54
CA SER A 148 2.53 -5.36 1.11
C SER A 148 3.18 -4.01 0.80
N GLY A 149 3.03 -3.07 1.72
CA GLY A 149 3.53 -1.70 1.64
C GLY A 149 2.70 -0.78 0.74
N ASP A 150 1.68 -1.32 0.06
CA ASP A 150 0.76 -0.55 -0.78
C ASP A 150 -0.57 -1.29 -1.00
N SER A 151 -1.40 -1.35 0.01
CA SER A 151 -2.72 -2.02 0.02
C SER A 151 -3.89 -1.10 -0.32
N ASN A 152 -3.67 0.00 -1.06
CA ASN A 152 -4.75 0.88 -1.48
C ASN A 152 -5.79 0.15 -2.38
N ALA A 153 -7.01 0.69 -2.50
CA ALA A 153 -8.10 0.04 -3.24
C ALA A 153 -7.71 -0.34 -4.68
N GLY A 154 -6.85 0.45 -5.32
CA GLY A 154 -6.39 0.18 -6.69
C GLY A 154 -5.52 -1.06 -6.85
N ASN A 155 -5.06 -1.67 -5.74
CA ASN A 155 -4.21 -2.86 -5.73
C ASN A 155 -4.97 -4.14 -5.32
N TRP A 156 -6.31 -4.07 -5.24
CA TRP A 156 -7.16 -5.21 -4.95
C TRP A 156 -8.06 -5.56 -6.13
N GLY A 157 -8.27 -6.84 -6.34
CA GLY A 157 -9.19 -7.33 -7.35
C GLY A 157 -9.85 -8.63 -6.96
N ARG A 158 -10.82 -9.07 -7.76
CA ARG A 158 -11.53 -10.35 -7.57
C ARG A 158 -11.40 -11.23 -8.80
N ARG A 159 -11.09 -12.48 -8.58
CA ARG A 159 -11.21 -13.53 -9.60
C ARG A 159 -12.68 -13.75 -9.99
N ALA A 160 -12.91 -14.45 -11.09
CA ALA A 160 -14.25 -14.78 -11.55
C ALA A 160 -15.07 -15.59 -10.52
N ASN A 161 -14.40 -16.39 -9.68
CA ASN A 161 -15.02 -17.17 -8.60
C ASN A 161 -15.30 -16.37 -7.33
N GLY A 162 -14.93 -15.07 -7.30
CA GLY A 162 -15.13 -14.15 -6.17
C GLY A 162 -13.93 -13.99 -5.24
N ASP A 163 -12.88 -14.81 -5.34
CA ASP A 163 -11.71 -14.72 -4.48
C ASP A 163 -11.02 -13.36 -4.60
N VAL A 164 -10.75 -12.72 -3.48
CA VAL A 164 -9.99 -11.47 -3.42
C VAL A 164 -8.51 -11.74 -3.64
N VAL A 165 -7.85 -10.85 -4.37
CA VAL A 165 -6.43 -10.94 -4.71
C VAL A 165 -5.77 -9.58 -4.48
N LEU A 166 -4.60 -9.56 -3.86
CA LEU A 166 -3.74 -8.40 -3.74
C LEU A 166 -2.63 -8.47 -4.78
N PHE A 167 -2.45 -7.41 -5.54
CA PHE A 167 -1.39 -7.28 -6.55
C PHE A 167 -0.54 -6.03 -6.33
N ASP A 168 0.47 -5.81 -7.17
CA ASP A 168 1.44 -4.71 -7.07
C ASP A 168 2.35 -4.78 -5.83
N TRP A 169 3.26 -5.75 -5.84
CA TRP A 169 4.16 -6.08 -4.73
C TRP A 169 5.51 -5.34 -4.80
N GLU A 170 5.58 -4.22 -5.52
CA GLU A 170 6.84 -3.46 -5.66
C GLU A 170 7.34 -2.88 -4.33
N ARG A 171 6.45 -2.76 -3.35
CA ARG A 171 6.73 -2.24 -1.99
C ARG A 171 6.74 -3.34 -0.92
N PHE A 172 6.74 -4.62 -1.29
CA PHE A 172 6.80 -5.73 -0.34
C PHE A 172 7.97 -5.57 0.63
N GLY A 173 7.68 -5.55 1.93
CA GLY A 173 8.68 -5.20 2.92
C GLY A 173 8.35 -5.69 4.32
N ARG A 174 8.98 -5.04 5.29
CA ARG A 174 8.74 -5.24 6.72
C ARG A 174 8.33 -3.94 7.38
N GLY A 175 7.39 -4.01 8.31
CA GLY A 175 6.90 -2.85 9.01
C GLY A 175 5.70 -3.14 9.90
N SER A 176 5.13 -2.09 10.47
CA SER A 176 3.87 -2.19 11.20
C SER A 176 2.72 -2.56 10.25
N PRO A 177 1.80 -3.46 10.66
CA PRO A 177 0.52 -3.69 9.99
C PRO A 177 -0.25 -2.40 9.65
N ALA A 178 -0.02 -1.34 10.40
CA ALA A 178 -0.63 -0.02 10.17
C ALA A 178 -0.36 0.54 8.78
N ILE A 179 0.79 0.19 8.16
CA ILE A 179 1.16 0.63 6.80
C ILE A 179 0.16 0.09 5.77
N ASP A 180 -0.27 -1.16 5.93
CA ASP A 180 -1.25 -1.79 5.05
C ASP A 180 -2.70 -1.47 5.44
N LEU A 181 -2.98 -1.14 6.70
CA LEU A 181 -4.34 -0.85 7.14
C LEU A 181 -4.76 0.60 6.91
N ALA A 182 -3.84 1.55 7.01
CA ALA A 182 -4.15 2.97 6.83
C ALA A 182 -4.71 3.31 5.44
N PRO A 183 -4.23 2.75 4.31
CA PRO A 183 -4.79 3.00 2.99
C PRO A 183 -6.23 2.54 2.82
N LEU A 184 -6.70 1.54 3.59
CA LEU A 184 -8.06 1.02 3.51
C LEU A 184 -9.09 2.05 3.96
N ILE A 185 -8.71 2.98 4.85
CA ILE A 185 -9.60 4.06 5.31
C ILE A 185 -9.69 5.15 4.23
N LYS A 186 -10.91 5.44 3.79
CA LYS A 186 -11.20 6.45 2.78
C LYS A 186 -10.78 7.86 3.24
N GLY A 187 -10.17 8.62 2.34
CA GLY A 187 -9.70 9.98 2.62
C GLY A 187 -8.65 10.02 3.72
N MET A 188 -8.70 11.03 4.58
CA MET A 188 -7.79 11.15 5.72
C MET A 188 -8.19 10.27 6.91
N GLY A 189 -9.46 9.88 7.00
CA GLY A 189 -10.00 9.13 8.14
C GLY A 189 -10.24 9.98 9.38
N THR A 190 -11.05 9.44 10.30
CA THR A 190 -11.32 10.02 11.62
C THR A 190 -10.73 9.15 12.71
N LYS A 191 -10.62 9.69 13.94
CA LYS A 191 -10.23 8.88 15.11
C LYS A 191 -11.08 7.61 15.23
N HIS A 192 -12.40 7.74 15.05
CA HIS A 192 -13.35 6.61 15.10
C HIS A 192 -13.03 5.58 14.01
N ALA A 193 -12.82 6.01 12.76
CA ALA A 193 -12.49 5.10 11.68
C ALA A 193 -11.19 4.30 11.93
N PHE A 194 -10.16 4.94 12.49
CA PHE A 194 -8.91 4.25 12.87
C PHE A 194 -9.15 3.25 14.00
N THR A 195 -9.92 3.64 15.03
CA THR A 195 -10.20 2.77 16.19
C THR A 195 -11.02 1.55 15.76
N ASP A 196 -12.09 1.74 15.02
CA ASP A 196 -12.98 0.66 14.57
C ASP A 196 -12.27 -0.33 13.67
N LEU A 197 -11.49 0.16 12.70
CA LEU A 197 -10.75 -0.74 11.81
C LEU A 197 -9.67 -1.50 12.58
N ALA A 198 -8.95 -0.85 13.51
CA ALA A 198 -7.94 -1.50 14.33
C ALA A 198 -8.55 -2.56 15.25
N GLU A 199 -9.69 -2.28 15.90
CA GLU A 199 -10.40 -3.26 16.74
C GLU A 199 -10.84 -4.48 15.94
N ARG A 200 -11.49 -4.24 14.80
CA ARG A 200 -11.96 -5.29 13.91
C ARG A 200 -10.81 -6.14 13.36
N TYR A 201 -9.73 -5.50 12.90
CA TYR A 201 -8.54 -6.20 12.46
C TYR A 201 -7.92 -7.05 13.59
N CYS A 202 -7.78 -6.50 14.80
CA CYS A 202 -7.25 -7.24 15.95
C CYS A 202 -8.10 -8.46 16.32
N GLN A 203 -9.42 -8.35 16.25
CA GLN A 203 -10.35 -9.47 16.49
C GLN A 203 -10.13 -10.59 15.45
N LEU A 204 -10.02 -10.24 14.17
CA LEU A 204 -9.86 -11.20 13.07
C LEU A 204 -8.46 -11.80 12.98
N SER A 205 -7.42 -11.01 13.27
CA SER A 205 -6.02 -11.43 13.14
C SER A 205 -5.43 -12.03 14.42
N GLY A 206 -6.11 -11.91 15.57
CA GLY A 206 -5.60 -12.32 16.88
C GLY A 206 -4.54 -11.37 17.46
N GLN A 207 -4.36 -10.17 16.91
CA GLN A 207 -3.52 -9.11 17.48
C GLN A 207 -4.17 -8.57 18.76
N ARG A 208 -3.36 -8.04 19.71
CA ARG A 208 -3.89 -7.72 21.05
C ARG A 208 -3.99 -6.23 21.38
N ASN A 209 -3.36 -5.34 20.62
CA ASN A 209 -3.32 -3.91 20.96
C ASN A 209 -3.92 -3.03 19.86
N SER A 210 -5.25 -2.97 19.81
CA SER A 210 -5.98 -2.15 18.84
C SER A 210 -5.73 -0.64 19.02
N THR A 211 -5.57 -0.18 20.27
CA THR A 211 -5.30 1.25 20.54
C THR A 211 -3.95 1.70 19.97
N ALA A 212 -2.90 0.89 20.19
CA ALA A 212 -1.58 1.19 19.61
C ALA A 212 -1.65 1.14 18.08
N LEU A 213 -2.32 0.13 17.51
CA LEU A 213 -2.48 -0.02 16.07
C LEU A 213 -3.24 1.16 15.45
N ALA A 214 -4.32 1.64 16.07
CA ALA A 214 -5.06 2.81 15.61
C ALA A 214 -4.18 4.08 15.57
N ARG A 215 -3.35 4.26 16.61
CA ARG A 215 -2.34 5.34 16.64
C ARG A 215 -1.33 5.21 15.51
N GLU A 216 -0.77 4.02 15.31
CA GLU A 216 0.17 3.74 14.23
C GLU A 216 -0.46 3.97 12.84
N MET A 217 -1.74 3.61 12.65
CA MET A 217 -2.47 3.88 11.41
C MET A 217 -2.61 5.38 11.12
N ALA A 218 -2.83 6.20 12.14
CA ALA A 218 -2.85 7.66 11.99
C ALA A 218 -1.46 8.19 11.55
N ILE A 219 -0.38 7.67 12.14
CA ILE A 219 1.00 8.01 11.76
C ILE A 219 1.28 7.55 10.33
N ALA A 220 0.89 6.32 9.97
CA ALA A 220 1.05 5.79 8.62
C ALA A 220 0.29 6.63 7.58
N LYS A 221 -0.92 7.12 7.91
CA LYS A 221 -1.68 8.01 7.03
C LYS A 221 -0.93 9.33 6.76
N ALA A 222 -0.31 9.93 7.78
CA ALA A 222 0.52 11.13 7.61
C ALA A 222 1.76 10.83 6.75
N TRP A 223 2.43 9.69 6.97
CA TRP A 223 3.54 9.26 6.12
C TRP A 223 3.12 9.10 4.65
N ILE A 224 1.99 8.44 4.39
CA ILE A 224 1.45 8.23 3.03
C ILE A 224 1.21 9.57 2.32
N VAL A 225 0.76 10.62 3.02
CA VAL A 225 0.62 11.96 2.42
C VAL A 225 1.96 12.47 1.89
N THR A 226 3.04 12.33 2.69
CA THR A 226 4.40 12.70 2.25
C THR A 226 4.80 11.93 1.00
N GLU A 227 4.62 10.60 1.01
CA GLU A 227 4.95 9.72 -0.12
C GLU A 227 4.18 10.11 -1.39
N VAL A 228 2.86 10.30 -1.28
CA VAL A 228 2.01 10.62 -2.44
C VAL A 228 2.38 11.98 -3.04
N ILE A 229 2.54 13.02 -2.21
CA ILE A 229 2.83 14.37 -2.70
C ILE A 229 4.21 14.43 -3.37
N THR A 230 5.23 13.86 -2.77
CA THR A 230 6.59 13.83 -3.34
C THR A 230 6.64 13.02 -4.62
N LEU A 231 6.04 11.83 -4.62
CA LEU A 231 6.01 10.94 -5.79
C LEU A 231 5.28 11.56 -6.98
N LEU A 232 4.11 12.17 -6.77
CA LEU A 232 3.35 12.82 -7.84
C LEU A 232 4.09 14.03 -8.42
N TYR A 233 4.78 14.79 -7.57
CA TYR A 233 5.61 15.92 -7.98
C TYR A 233 6.81 15.46 -8.81
N GLU A 234 7.61 14.53 -8.29
CA GLU A 234 8.83 14.03 -8.96
C GLU A 234 8.53 13.35 -10.29
N ARG A 235 7.44 12.58 -10.35
CA ARG A 235 6.98 11.91 -11.58
C ARG A 235 6.20 12.82 -12.52
N LYS A 236 6.04 14.10 -12.20
CA LYS A 236 5.31 15.10 -13.02
C LYS A 236 3.92 14.59 -13.43
N LYS A 237 3.21 13.93 -12.51
CA LYS A 237 1.88 13.39 -12.81
C LYS A 237 0.86 14.50 -12.97
N SER A 238 0.00 14.39 -13.99
CA SER A 238 -1.08 15.37 -14.26
C SER A 238 -2.08 15.50 -13.12
N THR A 239 -2.20 14.48 -12.26
CA THR A 239 -3.04 14.48 -11.08
C THR A 239 -2.46 15.22 -9.87
N PHE A 240 -1.17 15.62 -9.91
CA PHE A 240 -0.51 16.31 -8.79
C PHE A 240 -1.29 17.52 -8.27
N PRO A 241 -1.77 18.49 -9.11
CA PRO A 241 -2.51 19.65 -8.61
C PRO A 241 -3.82 19.27 -7.89
N LEU A 242 -4.49 18.20 -8.32
CA LEU A 242 -5.72 17.70 -7.69
C LEU A 242 -5.43 17.21 -6.26
N TYR A 243 -4.44 16.34 -6.10
CA TYR A 243 -4.05 15.81 -4.80
C TYR A 243 -3.51 16.90 -3.88
N LEU A 244 -2.67 17.81 -4.42
CA LEU A 244 -2.10 18.92 -3.68
C LEU A 244 -3.19 19.82 -3.07
N ASN A 245 -4.18 20.24 -3.88
CA ASN A 245 -5.26 21.09 -3.41
C ASN A 245 -6.13 20.36 -2.39
N TRP A 246 -6.43 19.09 -2.63
CA TRP A 246 -7.21 18.30 -1.70
C TRP A 246 -6.52 18.15 -0.33
N TYR A 247 -5.21 17.88 -0.30
CA TYR A 247 -4.47 17.81 0.96
C TYR A 247 -4.36 19.15 1.66
N LYS A 248 -4.15 20.25 0.93
CA LYS A 248 -4.13 21.61 1.52
C LYS A 248 -5.42 21.95 2.24
N GLU A 249 -6.55 21.53 1.67
CA GLU A 249 -7.87 21.76 2.25
C GLU A 249 -8.13 20.90 3.50
N HIS A 250 -7.76 19.63 3.46
CA HIS A 250 -8.20 18.67 4.48
C HIS A 250 -7.18 18.41 5.60
N LEU A 251 -5.87 18.59 5.34
CA LEU A 251 -4.84 18.29 6.33
C LEU A 251 -4.90 19.13 7.60
N PRO A 252 -5.12 20.46 7.56
CA PRO A 252 -5.11 21.27 8.78
C PRO A 252 -6.12 20.78 9.80
N ASP A 253 -7.36 20.59 9.40
CA ASP A 253 -8.44 20.12 10.28
C ASP A 253 -8.21 18.68 10.75
N TRP A 254 -7.71 17.83 9.86
CA TRP A 254 -7.37 16.45 10.20
C TRP A 254 -6.28 16.39 11.28
N LEU A 255 -5.19 17.14 11.13
CA LEU A 255 -4.09 17.21 12.11
C LEU A 255 -4.59 17.66 13.46
N ASP A 256 -5.44 18.70 13.52
CA ASP A 256 -6.03 19.21 14.76
C ASP A 256 -6.88 18.16 15.50
N ASN A 257 -7.54 17.30 14.76
CA ASN A 257 -8.40 16.27 15.34
C ASN A 257 -7.64 15.00 15.74
N ILE A 258 -6.60 14.63 14.99
CA ILE A 258 -5.90 13.34 15.12
C ILE A 258 -4.66 13.42 15.99
N GLU A 259 -4.00 14.60 16.12
CA GLU A 259 -2.79 14.75 16.96
C GLU A 259 -3.00 14.23 18.39
N LYS A 260 -4.22 14.32 18.92
CA LYS A 260 -4.56 13.82 20.25
C LYS A 260 -4.49 12.29 20.40
N MET A 261 -4.29 11.57 19.30
CA MET A 261 -4.07 10.12 19.31
C MET A 261 -2.58 9.77 19.57
N LEU A 262 -1.67 10.70 19.31
CA LEU A 262 -0.24 10.51 19.50
C LEU A 262 0.15 10.60 20.98
#